data_536e0c2e7c554b808fa71959919f5659
#
_entry.id   536e0c2e7c554b808fa71959919f5659
#
_cell.length_a   1.000
_cell.length_b   1.000
_cell.length_c   1.000
_cell.angle_alpha   90.00
_cell.angle_beta   90.00
_cell.angle_gamma   90.00
#
_symmetry.space_group_name_H-M   'P 1'
#
loop_
_entity.id
_entity.type
_entity.pdbx_description
1 polymer ?
#
loop_
_entity_poly.entity_id
_entity_poly.type
_entity_poly.pdbx_seq_one_letter_code
_entity_poly.pdbx_strand_id
1 'polypeptide(L)'
;RELSKNTSDIERVKEGKELTAVELKGILVRNPATGEEMPVWVADFVLEHYGTGAVFGDAHDKRDFDLAKKYGIPLRTSIAPADTELAHRVKNLEECYEGEGVLYNSMQFDGLASSQARPKITLWLKEKGLADNKISYKLRDWIFSRQHYWGEPIPMIFCETCASRGDSGH
;
A
#
# COMPACT_ATOMS: atom_id res chain seq x y z
N ARG A 1 7.80 -7.03 16.33
CA ARG A 1 7.56 -8.41 15.83
C ARG A 1 6.49 -9.17 16.61
N GLU A 2 6.38 -9.04 17.94
CA GLU A 2 5.36 -9.76 18.71
C GLU A 2 3.95 -9.21 18.55
N LEU A 3 3.77 -7.89 18.49
CA LEU A 3 2.47 -7.24 18.27
C LEU A 3 1.85 -7.55 16.90
N SER A 4 2.66 -7.79 15.87
CA SER A 4 2.17 -8.07 14.52
C SER A 4 1.72 -9.51 14.30
N LYS A 5 2.16 -10.45 15.12
CA LYS A 5 1.82 -11.88 14.98
C LYS A 5 0.38 -12.22 15.35
N ASN A 6 -0.26 -11.41 16.20
CA ASN A 6 -1.60 -11.67 16.73
C ASN A 6 -2.69 -10.77 16.14
N THR A 7 -2.37 -9.95 15.13
CA THR A 7 -3.32 -9.03 14.52
C THR A 7 -3.68 -9.52 13.13
N SER A 8 -4.98 -9.72 12.87
CA SER A 8 -5.46 -10.11 11.53
C SER A 8 -5.23 -8.99 10.51
N ASP A 9 -5.11 -9.33 9.22
CA ASP A 9 -4.92 -8.34 8.15
C ASP A 9 -6.06 -7.31 8.09
N ILE A 10 -7.28 -7.74 8.43
CA ILE A 10 -8.46 -6.85 8.50
C ILE A 10 -8.28 -5.81 9.60
N GLU A 11 -7.72 -6.20 10.74
CA GLU A 11 -7.45 -5.28 11.85
C GLU A 11 -6.27 -4.36 11.58
N ARG A 12 -5.30 -4.78 10.76
CA ARG A 12 -4.15 -3.95 10.36
C ARG A 12 -4.56 -2.80 9.46
N VAL A 13 -5.55 -3.01 8.59
CA VAL A 13 -6.01 -2.05 7.58
C VAL A 13 -7.20 -1.22 8.06
N LYS A 14 -7.69 -1.43 9.29
CA LYS A 14 -8.87 -0.74 9.82
C LYS A 14 -8.59 0.76 9.96
N GLU A 15 -9.51 1.58 9.46
CA GLU A 15 -9.47 3.04 9.62
C GLU A 15 -9.52 3.46 11.09
N GLY A 16 -8.78 4.52 11.42
CA GLY A 16 -8.72 5.06 12.79
C GLY A 16 -7.79 4.32 13.75
N LYS A 17 -7.06 3.30 13.28
CA LYS A 17 -6.01 2.67 14.07
C LYS A 17 -4.77 3.57 14.14
N GLU A 18 -4.11 3.60 15.29
CA GLU A 18 -2.83 4.28 15.42
C GLU A 18 -1.78 3.66 14.49
N LEU A 19 -1.22 4.49 13.61
CA LEU A 19 -0.17 4.07 12.67
C LEU A 19 1.14 3.86 13.42
N THR A 20 1.72 2.66 13.27
CA THR A 20 3.03 2.32 13.84
C THR A 20 3.99 1.86 12.76
N ALA A 21 5.23 2.34 12.86
CA ALA A 21 6.30 1.96 11.95
C ALA A 21 7.65 1.96 12.65
N VAL A 22 8.60 1.23 12.10
CA VAL A 22 9.98 1.14 12.57
C VAL A 22 10.94 1.30 11.38
N GLU A 23 11.87 2.23 11.49
CA GLU A 23 12.92 2.41 10.49
C GLU A 23 13.92 1.26 10.51
N LEU A 24 14.27 0.75 9.35
CA LEU A 24 15.40 -0.16 9.18
C LEU A 24 16.68 0.65 8.99
N LYS A 25 17.25 1.10 10.09
CA LYS A 25 18.45 1.96 10.10
C LYS A 25 19.60 1.35 9.31
N GLY A 26 20.21 2.15 8.45
CA GLY A 26 21.32 1.72 7.61
C GLY A 26 20.93 0.95 6.35
N ILE A 27 19.64 0.75 6.10
CA ILE A 27 19.13 0.18 4.86
C ILE A 27 18.48 1.29 4.05
N LEU A 28 18.97 1.47 2.83
CA LEU A 28 18.42 2.43 1.85
C LEU A 28 18.01 1.66 0.60
N VAL A 29 16.97 2.12 -0.05
CA VAL A 29 16.54 1.66 -1.37
C VAL A 29 16.66 2.82 -2.35
N ARG A 30 16.97 2.49 -3.60
CA ARG A 30 17.07 3.49 -4.67
C ARG A 30 15.76 3.52 -5.45
N ASN A 31 15.17 4.71 -5.58
CA ASN A 31 14.03 4.91 -6.47
C ASN A 31 14.46 4.63 -7.92
N PRO A 32 13.86 3.66 -8.62
CA PRO A 32 14.29 3.30 -9.96
C PRO A 32 14.01 4.40 -11.01
N ALA A 33 13.08 5.30 -10.73
CA ALA A 33 12.73 6.40 -11.63
C ALA A 33 13.69 7.59 -11.49
N THR A 34 14.01 8.00 -10.26
CA THR A 34 14.80 9.21 -9.98
C THR A 34 16.24 8.92 -9.63
N GLY A 35 16.56 7.70 -9.20
CA GLY A 35 17.86 7.31 -8.66
C GLY A 35 18.12 7.77 -7.22
N GLU A 36 17.16 8.43 -6.59
CA GLU A 36 17.29 8.93 -5.21
C GLU A 36 17.26 7.79 -4.20
N GLU A 37 18.05 7.93 -3.15
CA GLU A 37 18.02 6.99 -2.02
C GLU A 37 16.93 7.35 -1.03
N MET A 38 16.22 6.33 -0.56
CA MET A 38 15.08 6.47 0.34
C MET A 38 15.24 5.53 1.54
N PRO A 39 14.81 5.93 2.75
CA PRO A 39 14.82 5.07 3.93
C PRO A 39 13.78 3.95 3.79
N VAL A 40 14.04 2.83 4.45
CA VAL A 40 13.11 1.69 4.50
C VAL A 40 12.47 1.63 5.88
N TRP A 41 11.16 1.52 5.89
CA TRP A 41 10.35 1.42 7.09
C TRP A 41 9.51 0.15 7.08
N VAL A 42 9.33 -0.47 8.22
CA VAL A 42 8.36 -1.55 8.43
C VAL A 42 7.14 -0.93 9.10
N ALA A 43 6.02 -0.89 8.40
CA ALA A 43 4.76 -0.36 8.91
C ALA A 43 3.73 -1.48 9.11
N ASP A 44 2.87 -1.33 10.11
CA ASP A 44 1.93 -2.37 10.50
C ASP A 44 0.77 -2.58 9.50
N PHE A 45 0.48 -1.58 8.66
CA PHE A 45 -0.57 -1.65 7.63
C PHE A 45 -0.09 -2.18 6.27
N VAL A 46 1.22 -2.37 6.08
CA VAL A 46 1.77 -2.97 4.85
C VAL A 46 1.65 -4.49 4.95
N LEU A 47 0.93 -5.09 4.00
CA LEU A 47 0.64 -6.52 3.99
C LEU A 47 1.71 -7.28 3.21
N GLU A 48 2.32 -8.30 3.84
CA GLU A 48 3.41 -9.10 3.29
C GLU A 48 3.03 -9.82 1.97
N HIS A 49 1.80 -10.28 1.88
CA HIS A 49 1.30 -11.07 0.74
C HIS A 49 0.56 -10.24 -0.32
N TYR A 50 0.54 -8.91 -0.18
CA TYR A 50 -0.01 -8.03 -1.19
C TYR A 50 1.09 -7.50 -2.11
N GLY A 51 1.03 -7.82 -3.40
CA GLY A 51 2.05 -7.44 -4.36
C GLY A 51 3.40 -8.10 -4.07
N THR A 52 4.41 -7.25 -3.84
CA THR A 52 5.77 -7.68 -3.44
C THR A 52 5.98 -7.65 -1.93
N GLY A 53 4.97 -7.27 -1.15
CA GLY A 53 5.09 -7.00 0.27
C GLY A 53 5.81 -5.68 0.60
N ALA A 54 6.13 -4.88 -0.42
CA ALA A 54 6.73 -3.56 -0.27
C ALA A 54 5.96 -2.53 -1.10
N VAL A 55 5.80 -1.33 -0.57
CA VAL A 55 5.12 -0.21 -1.22
C VAL A 55 5.98 1.04 -1.13
N PHE A 56 5.84 1.95 -2.08
CA PHE A 56 6.36 3.30 -1.96
C PHE A 56 5.43 4.11 -1.07
N GLY A 57 5.97 4.79 -0.05
CA GLY A 57 5.23 5.79 0.70
C GLY A 57 4.91 7.00 -0.19
N ASP A 58 3.65 7.42 -0.20
CA ASP A 58 3.13 8.46 -1.08
C ASP A 58 2.64 9.68 -0.29
N ALA A 59 3.11 10.87 -0.66
CA ALA A 59 2.64 12.14 -0.07
C ALA A 59 1.17 12.48 -0.45
N HIS A 60 0.61 11.76 -1.41
CA HIS A 60 -0.78 11.88 -1.88
C HIS A 60 -1.69 10.74 -1.39
N ASP A 61 -1.20 9.88 -0.49
CA ASP A 61 -2.00 8.94 0.30
C ASP A 61 -2.08 9.45 1.73
N LYS A 62 -3.31 9.58 2.25
CA LYS A 62 -3.54 10.15 3.58
C LYS A 62 -2.85 9.37 4.71
N ARG A 63 -2.81 8.06 4.60
CA ARG A 63 -2.20 7.18 5.61
C ARG A 63 -0.69 7.32 5.62
N ASP A 64 -0.08 7.31 4.44
CA ASP A 64 1.36 7.49 4.27
C ASP A 64 1.79 8.89 4.69
N PHE A 65 1.01 9.91 4.34
CA PHE A 65 1.24 11.28 4.75
C PHE A 65 1.24 11.45 6.28
N ASP A 66 0.23 10.89 6.96
CA ASP A 66 0.11 10.96 8.42
C ASP A 66 1.26 10.19 9.11
N LEU A 67 1.62 9.02 8.57
CA LEU A 67 2.76 8.25 9.06
C LEU A 67 4.05 9.07 8.93
N ALA A 68 4.29 9.65 7.78
CA ALA A 68 5.48 10.44 7.52
C ALA A 68 5.58 11.67 8.42
N LYS A 69 4.45 12.37 8.65
CA LYS A 69 4.39 13.48 9.63
C LYS A 69 4.69 13.01 11.04
N LYS A 70 4.15 11.88 11.46
CA LYS A 70 4.36 11.31 12.80
C LYS A 70 5.83 10.98 13.08
N TYR A 71 6.52 10.42 12.08
CA TYR A 71 7.90 9.92 12.23
C TYR A 71 8.97 10.85 11.63
N GLY A 72 8.57 12.01 11.08
CA GLY A 72 9.50 12.95 10.46
C GLY A 72 10.15 12.43 9.19
N ILE A 73 9.45 11.56 8.44
CA ILE A 73 9.94 11.01 7.17
C ILE A 73 9.83 12.09 6.10
N PRO A 74 10.90 12.35 5.32
CA PRO A 74 10.84 13.32 4.23
C PRO A 74 9.76 12.96 3.21
N LEU A 75 8.91 13.93 2.88
CA LEU A 75 7.87 13.81 1.87
C LEU A 75 8.16 14.72 0.68
N ARG A 76 7.74 14.27 -0.50
CA ARG A 76 7.76 15.07 -1.73
C ARG A 76 6.39 14.96 -2.42
N THR A 77 5.74 16.10 -2.61
CA THR A 77 4.50 16.17 -3.38
C THR A 77 4.79 16.29 -4.88
N SER A 78 3.93 15.70 -5.68
CA SER A 78 4.08 15.62 -7.14
C SER A 78 2.81 15.99 -7.92
N ILE A 79 1.68 16.19 -7.25
CA ILE A 79 0.40 16.55 -7.88
C ILE A 79 -0.07 17.89 -7.29
N ALA A 80 -0.28 18.88 -8.15
CA ALA A 80 -0.85 20.15 -7.79
C ALA A 80 -2.34 20.18 -8.17
N PRO A 81 -3.26 20.43 -7.21
CA PRO A 81 -4.65 20.69 -7.51
C PRO A 81 -4.84 21.97 -8.35
N ALA A 82 -6.01 22.11 -8.99
CA ALA A 82 -6.32 23.30 -9.78
C ALA A 82 -6.53 24.55 -8.91
N ASP A 83 -6.98 24.39 -7.69
CA ASP A 83 -7.12 25.47 -6.74
C ASP A 83 -5.75 25.96 -6.24
N THR A 84 -5.47 27.25 -6.40
CA THR A 84 -4.15 27.83 -6.14
C THR A 84 -3.79 27.84 -4.65
N GLU A 85 -4.76 28.08 -3.77
CA GLU A 85 -4.52 28.10 -2.33
C GLU A 85 -4.30 26.69 -1.80
N LEU A 86 -5.12 25.74 -2.24
CA LEU A 86 -4.92 24.34 -1.93
C LEU A 86 -3.57 23.83 -2.46
N ALA A 87 -3.21 24.20 -3.69
CA ALA A 87 -1.91 23.84 -4.27
C ALA A 87 -0.73 24.36 -3.43
N HIS A 88 -0.86 25.56 -2.87
CA HIS A 88 0.16 26.11 -1.97
C HIS A 88 0.27 25.30 -0.67
N ARG A 89 -0.85 24.95 -0.03
CA ARG A 89 -0.85 24.13 1.18
C ARG A 89 -0.28 22.72 0.94
N VAL A 90 -0.64 22.13 -0.19
CA VAL A 90 -0.13 20.81 -0.60
C VAL A 90 1.39 20.84 -0.82
N LYS A 91 1.90 21.86 -1.54
CA LYS A 91 3.34 22.05 -1.77
C LYS A 91 4.14 22.24 -0.49
N ASN A 92 3.54 22.92 0.50
CA ASN A 92 4.15 23.14 1.81
C ASN A 92 3.97 21.95 2.77
N LEU A 93 3.37 20.85 2.31
CA LEU A 93 3.06 19.69 3.15
C LEU A 93 2.15 20.02 4.35
N GLU A 94 1.32 21.04 4.23
CA GLU A 94 0.32 21.42 5.23
C GLU A 94 -0.94 20.56 5.11
N GLU A 95 -1.23 20.09 3.90
CA GLU A 95 -2.42 19.31 3.58
C GLU A 95 -2.07 18.15 2.63
N CYS A 96 -2.66 16.96 2.90
CA CYS A 96 -2.62 15.83 1.98
C CYS A 96 -3.68 16.00 0.90
N TYR A 97 -3.33 15.75 -0.35
CA TYR A 97 -4.23 15.84 -1.49
C TYR A 97 -4.22 14.54 -2.30
N GLU A 98 -5.33 13.83 -2.30
CA GLU A 98 -5.51 12.53 -2.96
C GLU A 98 -6.21 12.64 -4.33
N GLY A 99 -6.47 13.85 -4.81
CA GLY A 99 -7.21 14.11 -6.04
C GLY A 99 -6.35 14.16 -7.31
N GLU A 100 -7.03 14.38 -8.42
CA GLU A 100 -6.38 14.59 -9.73
C GLU A 100 -5.85 16.03 -9.85
N GLY A 101 -4.73 16.18 -10.56
CA GLY A 101 -4.11 17.49 -10.76
C GLY A 101 -3.03 17.48 -11.83
N VAL A 102 -2.19 18.49 -11.81
CA VAL A 102 -1.07 18.65 -12.74
C VAL A 102 0.22 18.21 -12.04
N LEU A 103 1.02 17.41 -12.72
CA LEU A 103 2.29 16.93 -12.19
C LEU A 103 3.35 18.03 -12.13
N TYR A 104 4.14 17.99 -11.05
CA TYR A 104 5.37 18.74 -10.86
C TYR A 104 6.36 17.89 -10.04
N ASN A 105 7.62 18.22 -10.01
CA ASN A 105 8.68 17.38 -9.41
C ASN A 105 8.73 15.95 -9.98
N SER A 106 8.28 15.77 -11.22
CA SER A 106 8.08 14.48 -11.89
C SER A 106 8.92 14.36 -13.17
N MET A 107 10.03 15.09 -13.26
CA MET A 107 10.99 15.08 -14.37
C MET A 107 10.30 15.42 -15.71
N GLN A 108 10.47 14.57 -16.72
CA GLN A 108 9.87 14.76 -18.06
C GLN A 108 8.34 14.69 -18.10
N PHE A 109 7.70 14.39 -16.98
CA PHE A 109 6.25 14.30 -16.87
C PHE A 109 5.61 15.53 -16.24
N ASP A 110 6.42 16.54 -15.87
CA ASP A 110 5.92 17.80 -15.33
C ASP A 110 4.97 18.49 -16.32
N GLY A 111 3.91 19.09 -15.79
CA GLY A 111 2.88 19.76 -16.57
C GLY A 111 1.83 18.85 -17.18
N LEU A 112 1.95 17.54 -17.06
CA LEU A 112 0.90 16.61 -17.50
C LEU A 112 -0.21 16.50 -16.43
N ALA A 113 -1.44 16.30 -16.88
CA ALA A 113 -2.51 15.87 -15.98
C ALA A 113 -2.20 14.48 -15.43
N SER A 114 -2.44 14.25 -14.14
CA SER A 114 -2.11 13.00 -13.44
C SER A 114 -2.73 11.76 -14.09
N SER A 115 -3.96 11.87 -14.60
CA SER A 115 -4.64 10.80 -15.36
C SER A 115 -3.91 10.42 -16.66
N GLN A 116 -3.29 11.40 -17.34
CA GLN A 116 -2.49 11.16 -18.55
C GLN A 116 -1.09 10.69 -18.25
N ALA A 117 -0.52 11.12 -17.13
CA ALA A 117 0.83 10.79 -16.73
C ALA A 117 0.98 9.33 -16.29
N ARG A 118 0.00 8.77 -15.55
CA ARG A 118 0.05 7.39 -15.06
C ARG A 118 0.38 6.35 -16.14
N PRO A 119 -0.36 6.26 -17.26
CA PRO A 119 -0.02 5.29 -18.30
C PRO A 119 1.34 5.57 -18.97
N LYS A 120 1.73 6.85 -19.11
CA LYS A 120 3.03 7.22 -19.71
C LYS A 120 4.19 6.86 -18.81
N ILE A 121 4.10 7.09 -17.50
CA ILE A 121 5.11 6.70 -16.51
C ILE A 121 5.25 5.16 -16.48
N THR A 122 4.13 4.45 -16.47
CA THR A 122 4.15 2.98 -16.49
C THR A 122 4.83 2.44 -17.74
N LEU A 123 4.50 2.99 -18.90
CA LEU A 123 5.15 2.59 -20.18
C LEU A 123 6.65 2.89 -20.16
N TRP A 124 7.05 4.08 -19.73
CA TRP A 124 8.45 4.47 -19.62
C TRP A 124 9.25 3.57 -18.66
N LEU A 125 8.68 3.19 -17.52
CA LEU A 125 9.32 2.25 -16.60
C LEU A 125 9.39 0.84 -17.19
N LYS A 126 8.35 0.41 -17.92
CA LYS A 126 8.33 -0.88 -18.60
C LYS A 126 9.39 -0.97 -19.70
N GLU A 127 9.58 0.07 -20.50
CA GLU A 127 10.64 0.16 -21.53
C GLU A 127 12.05 0.04 -20.92
N LYS A 128 12.21 0.48 -19.67
CA LYS A 128 13.45 0.33 -18.89
C LYS A 128 13.57 -1.03 -18.18
N GLY A 129 12.57 -1.91 -18.27
CA GLY A 129 12.54 -3.18 -17.54
C GLY A 129 12.38 -3.06 -16.03
N LEU A 130 11.87 -1.90 -15.54
CA LEU A 130 11.77 -1.57 -14.12
C LEU A 130 10.35 -1.77 -13.56
N ALA A 131 9.34 -1.92 -14.41
CA ALA A 131 7.96 -2.14 -14.02
C ALA A 131 7.20 -2.96 -15.05
N ASP A 132 6.10 -3.57 -14.61
CA ASP A 132 5.11 -4.20 -15.50
C ASP A 132 3.70 -4.01 -14.92
N ASN A 133 2.70 -4.09 -15.80
CA ASN A 133 1.31 -4.06 -15.39
C ASN A 133 0.90 -5.41 -14.81
N LYS A 134 0.34 -5.40 -13.61
CA LYS A 134 -0.24 -6.58 -12.98
C LYS A 134 -1.72 -6.35 -12.72
N ILE A 135 -2.55 -7.25 -13.22
CA ILE A 135 -3.98 -7.24 -12.91
C ILE A 135 -4.17 -8.14 -11.68
N SER A 136 -4.74 -7.59 -10.62
CA SER A 136 -5.15 -8.36 -9.47
C SER A 136 -6.65 -8.19 -9.24
N TYR A 137 -7.33 -9.28 -8.94
CA TYR A 137 -8.77 -9.26 -8.68
C TYR A 137 -9.03 -9.18 -7.18
N LYS A 138 -9.83 -8.22 -6.76
CA LYS A 138 -10.31 -8.09 -5.37
C LYS A 138 -11.46 -9.07 -5.11
N LEU A 139 -11.23 -10.34 -5.34
CA LEU A 139 -12.19 -11.39 -5.03
C LEU A 139 -11.80 -12.03 -3.69
N ARG A 140 -12.77 -12.16 -2.80
CA ARG A 140 -12.62 -13.03 -1.64
C ARG A 140 -12.85 -14.46 -2.09
N ASP A 141 -12.13 -15.40 -1.47
CA ASP A 141 -12.37 -16.81 -1.66
C ASP A 141 -13.85 -17.11 -1.46
N TRP A 142 -14.40 -17.85 -2.38
CA TRP A 142 -15.80 -18.24 -2.30
C TRP A 142 -15.97 -19.31 -1.23
N ILE A 143 -16.78 -19.00 -0.22
CA ILE A 143 -17.13 -19.98 0.81
C ILE A 143 -18.35 -20.74 0.29
N PHE A 144 -18.12 -21.98 -0.16
CA PHE A 144 -19.15 -22.84 -0.75
C PHE A 144 -20.34 -23.08 0.20
N SER A 145 -20.08 -23.22 1.50
CA SER A 145 -21.10 -23.48 2.53
C SER A 145 -21.72 -22.21 3.14
N ARG A 146 -21.65 -21.06 2.44
CA ARG A 146 -22.44 -19.92 2.87
C ARG A 146 -23.91 -20.33 2.93
N GLN A 147 -24.66 -19.76 3.87
CA GLN A 147 -26.11 -19.91 4.13
C GLN A 147 -27.00 -19.77 2.88
N HIS A 148 -26.62 -20.44 1.80
CA HIS A 148 -27.35 -20.51 0.54
C HIS A 148 -28.08 -21.83 0.49
N TYR A 149 -29.29 -21.80 -0.03
CA TYR A 149 -30.17 -22.96 -0.17
C TYR A 149 -29.53 -24.14 -0.96
N TRP A 150 -28.59 -23.86 -1.86
CA TRP A 150 -27.86 -24.86 -2.67
C TRP A 150 -26.48 -25.22 -2.11
N GLY A 151 -26.05 -24.56 -1.05
CA GLY A 151 -24.77 -24.85 -0.41
C GLY A 151 -24.94 -25.86 0.68
N GLU A 152 -24.70 -27.14 0.40
CA GLU A 152 -24.65 -28.16 1.43
C GLU A 152 -23.44 -27.90 2.34
N PRO A 153 -23.61 -27.91 3.67
CA PRO A 153 -22.50 -27.80 4.59
C PRO A 153 -21.59 -29.02 4.43
N ILE A 154 -20.31 -28.77 4.25
CA ILE A 154 -19.31 -29.84 4.26
C ILE A 154 -19.24 -30.36 5.70
N PRO A 155 -19.59 -31.65 5.95
CA PRO A 155 -19.56 -32.19 7.30
C PRO A 155 -18.11 -32.25 7.79
N MET A 156 -17.79 -31.43 8.80
CA MET A 156 -16.50 -31.46 9.46
C MET A 156 -16.61 -32.34 10.70
N ILE A 157 -15.83 -33.42 10.74
CA ILE A 157 -15.79 -34.33 11.89
C ILE A 157 -14.57 -33.96 12.74
N PHE A 158 -14.81 -33.57 13.98
CA PHE A 158 -13.73 -33.36 14.93
C PHE A 158 -13.17 -34.73 15.39
N CYS A 159 -11.89 -34.95 15.15
CA CYS A 159 -11.18 -36.15 15.60
C CYS A 159 -10.23 -35.79 16.73
N GLU A 160 -10.55 -36.19 17.96
CA GLU A 160 -9.71 -35.92 19.14
C GLU A 160 -8.30 -36.52 18.99
N THR A 161 -8.19 -37.69 18.37
CA THR A 161 -6.89 -38.34 18.15
C THR A 161 -6.02 -37.56 17.16
N CYS A 162 -6.58 -37.00 16.10
CA CYS A 162 -5.84 -36.16 15.15
C CYS A 162 -5.45 -34.83 15.82
N ALA A 163 -6.37 -34.21 16.56
CA ALA A 163 -6.10 -32.98 17.29
C ALA A 163 -4.97 -33.13 18.32
N SER A 164 -4.93 -34.25 19.05
CA SER A 164 -3.88 -34.53 20.04
C SER A 164 -2.50 -34.76 19.40
N ARG A 165 -2.47 -35.13 18.12
CA ARG A 165 -1.23 -35.29 17.33
C ARG A 165 -0.77 -34.00 16.64
N GLY A 166 -1.58 -32.95 16.68
CA GLY A 166 -1.32 -31.71 15.98
C GLY A 166 -1.58 -31.79 14.48
N ASP A 167 -2.29 -32.84 14.01
CA ASP A 167 -2.68 -32.96 12.62
C ASP A 167 -3.77 -31.92 12.33
N SER A 168 -3.50 -31.03 11.38
CA SER A 168 -4.54 -30.11 10.87
C SER A 168 -5.57 -30.93 10.15
N GLY A 169 -6.82 -30.91 10.63
CA GLY A 169 -7.94 -31.53 9.92
C GLY A 169 -8.03 -31.01 8.48
N HIS A 170 -8.16 -31.89 7.55
CA HIS A 170 -8.40 -31.59 6.14
C HIS A 170 -9.90 -31.47 5.88
#